data_05dd8233d86f5fa1dcd0752fe150323d
#
_entry.id   05dd8233d86f5fa1dcd0752fe150323d
#
_cell.length_a   1.000
_cell.length_b   1.000
_cell.length_c   1.000
_cell.angle_alpha   90.00
_cell.angle_beta   90.00
_cell.angle_gamma   90.00
#
_symmetry.space_group_name_H-M   'P 1'
#
loop_
_entity.id
_entity.type
_entity.pdbx_description
1 polymer ?
#
loop_
_entity_poly.entity_id
_entity_poly.type
_entity_poly.pdbx_seq_one_letter_code
_entity_poly.pdbx_strand_id
1 'polypeptide(L)'
;SEMCIRDSFNEDHFLPEIINSETGEVLPEGSKGELVITTLSKEAIPVLRYRTKDITSITYEKCECGRTHARMSKPSGRSDDMLKIRGVNVFPSQIESVIMTIPQIAPHYQLVVTREGSSDRLEVKCELVDGSVLESLESLSNLQKNIRHNLKTVLGIDTKVTLVEPKTIERFEGKAKRVIDLRNK
;
A
#
# COMPACT_ATOMS: atom_id res chain seq x y z
N SER A 1 -3.26 15.99 -21.82
CA SER A 1 -2.54 14.84 -21.35
C SER A 1 -3.49 13.87 -20.66
N GLU A 2 -3.36 12.58 -20.95
CA GLU A 2 -4.26 11.53 -20.39
C GLU A 2 -4.23 11.45 -18.86
N MET A 3 -3.16 11.90 -18.22
CA MET A 3 -3.03 11.90 -16.76
C MET A 3 -4.04 12.82 -16.07
N CYS A 4 -4.29 14.00 -16.61
CA CYS A 4 -5.21 14.96 -16.01
C CYS A 4 -6.68 14.52 -15.99
N ILE A 5 -7.06 13.52 -16.77
CA ILE A 5 -8.44 12.99 -16.81
C ILE A 5 -8.66 11.98 -15.67
N ARG A 6 -7.60 11.32 -15.22
CA ARG A 6 -7.68 10.25 -14.22
C ARG A 6 -7.57 10.72 -12.78
N ASP A 7 -7.01 11.90 -12.55
CA ASP A 7 -6.75 12.45 -11.23
C ASP A 7 -7.71 13.57 -10.82
N SER A 8 -8.53 14.09 -11.74
CA SER A 8 -9.47 15.18 -11.48
C SER A 8 -10.81 14.67 -10.97
N PHE A 9 -11.33 15.29 -9.92
CA PHE A 9 -12.68 15.04 -9.42
C PHE A 9 -13.74 15.78 -10.25
N ASN A 10 -14.88 15.15 -10.39
CA ASN A 10 -16.07 15.77 -10.98
C ASN A 10 -16.83 16.50 -9.87
N GLU A 11 -16.40 17.72 -9.54
CA GLU A 11 -16.89 18.49 -8.38
C GLU A 11 -18.36 18.88 -8.49
N ASP A 12 -18.95 18.84 -9.71
CA ASP A 12 -20.39 18.99 -9.92
C ASP A 12 -21.20 17.82 -9.29
N HIS A 13 -20.57 16.68 -9.12
CA HIS A 13 -21.21 15.45 -8.65
C HIS A 13 -20.68 14.94 -7.34
N PHE A 14 -19.44 15.30 -6.97
CA PHE A 14 -18.74 14.77 -5.80
C PHE A 14 -18.01 15.86 -5.05
N LEU A 15 -18.18 15.89 -3.73
CA LEU A 15 -17.35 16.68 -2.81
C LEU A 15 -16.28 15.74 -2.21
N PRO A 16 -14.99 15.90 -2.60
CA PRO A 16 -13.91 15.16 -1.99
C PRO A 16 -13.37 15.90 -0.75
N GLU A 17 -13.03 15.13 0.29
CA GLU A 17 -12.36 15.62 1.50
C GLU A 17 -11.19 14.70 1.82
N ILE A 18 -10.11 15.24 2.37
CA ILE A 18 -9.04 14.45 2.98
C ILE A 18 -9.14 14.56 4.49
N ILE A 19 -9.21 13.42 5.17
CA ILE A 19 -9.35 13.39 6.62
C ILE A 19 -8.19 12.64 7.29
N ASN A 20 -7.97 12.94 8.56
CA ASN A 20 -7.21 12.07 9.44
C ASN A 20 -8.01 10.78 9.68
N SER A 21 -7.43 9.63 9.36
CA SER A 21 -8.12 8.33 9.45
C SER A 21 -8.49 7.91 10.88
N GLU A 22 -7.83 8.47 11.90
CA GLU A 22 -8.06 8.17 13.32
C GLU A 22 -9.08 9.15 13.94
N THR A 23 -8.89 10.46 13.75
CA THR A 23 -9.74 11.49 14.37
C THR A 23 -10.96 11.85 13.53
N GLY A 24 -10.93 11.64 12.22
CA GLY A 24 -11.99 12.04 11.29
C GLY A 24 -12.00 13.54 10.94
N GLU A 25 -11.02 14.31 11.44
CA GLU A 25 -10.88 15.74 11.15
C GLU A 25 -10.41 15.96 9.72
N VAL A 26 -10.95 17.02 9.08
CA VAL A 26 -10.53 17.42 7.73
C VAL A 26 -9.13 18.01 7.80
N LEU A 27 -8.27 17.57 6.91
CA LEU A 27 -6.89 18.02 6.81
C LEU A 27 -6.75 19.17 5.79
N PRO A 28 -5.74 20.04 5.96
CA PRO A 28 -5.44 21.09 4.99
C PRO A 28 -5.10 20.55 3.60
N GLU A 29 -5.30 21.37 2.57
CA GLU A 29 -4.91 21.06 1.19
C GLU A 29 -3.47 20.57 1.08
N GLY A 30 -3.22 19.61 0.21
CA GLY A 30 -1.92 18.98 0.01
C GLY A 30 -1.52 17.95 1.08
N SER A 31 -2.24 17.92 2.21
CA SER A 31 -1.99 16.93 3.26
C SER A 31 -2.35 15.53 2.78
N LYS A 32 -1.60 14.54 3.26
CA LYS A 32 -1.87 13.13 3.01
C LYS A 32 -2.81 12.56 4.08
N GLY A 33 -3.91 11.97 3.65
CA GLY A 33 -4.90 11.39 4.56
C GLY A 33 -5.86 10.46 3.83
N GLU A 34 -6.92 10.05 4.52
CA GLU A 34 -7.96 9.18 3.95
C GLU A 34 -8.93 10.00 3.10
N LEU A 35 -9.19 9.53 1.88
CA LEU A 35 -10.18 10.14 1.00
C LEU A 35 -11.60 9.83 1.49
N VAL A 36 -12.39 10.88 1.58
CA VAL A 36 -13.83 10.83 1.86
C VAL A 36 -14.57 11.47 0.71
N ILE A 37 -15.70 10.89 0.31
CA ILE A 37 -16.50 11.37 -0.80
C ILE A 37 -17.96 11.55 -0.36
N THR A 38 -18.51 12.73 -0.66
CA THR A 38 -19.95 13.00 -0.57
C THR A 38 -20.50 13.16 -1.98
N THR A 39 -21.61 12.49 -2.29
CA THR A 39 -22.30 12.65 -3.58
C THR A 39 -23.26 13.84 -3.53
N LEU A 40 -23.24 14.69 -4.55
CA LEU A 40 -24.06 15.92 -4.61
C LEU A 40 -25.32 15.75 -5.46
N SER A 41 -25.22 15.02 -6.57
CA SER A 41 -26.30 14.90 -7.57
C SER A 41 -26.83 13.47 -7.74
N LYS A 42 -26.32 12.51 -6.99
CA LYS A 42 -26.70 11.11 -7.13
C LYS A 42 -28.02 10.83 -6.40
N GLU A 43 -29.07 10.44 -7.13
CA GLU A 43 -30.39 10.13 -6.58
C GLU A 43 -30.48 8.69 -6.04
N ALA A 44 -29.89 7.72 -6.77
CA ALA A 44 -29.84 6.33 -6.34
C ALA A 44 -28.60 6.06 -5.48
N ILE A 45 -28.81 5.58 -4.26
CA ILE A 45 -27.77 5.26 -3.27
C ILE A 45 -26.82 6.47 -3.05
N PRO A 46 -27.33 7.63 -2.59
CA PRO A 46 -26.49 8.75 -2.22
C PRO A 46 -25.61 8.38 -1.03
N VAL A 47 -24.39 8.88 -1.01
CA VAL A 47 -23.47 8.70 0.12
C VAL A 47 -23.05 10.04 0.71
N LEU A 48 -23.04 10.12 2.04
CA LEU A 48 -22.55 11.27 2.79
C LEU A 48 -21.28 10.88 3.51
N ARG A 49 -20.20 11.61 3.25
CA ARG A 49 -18.88 11.40 3.85
C ARG A 49 -18.45 9.92 3.85
N TYR A 50 -18.59 9.28 2.68
CA TYR A 50 -18.20 7.89 2.49
C TYR A 50 -16.68 7.76 2.59
N ARG A 51 -16.21 7.00 3.57
CA ARG A 51 -14.80 6.71 3.81
C ARG A 51 -14.33 5.64 2.84
N THR A 52 -13.50 6.03 1.86
CA THR A 52 -13.00 5.08 0.84
C THR A 52 -11.92 4.15 1.39
N LYS A 53 -11.29 4.54 2.49
CA LYS A 53 -10.09 3.92 3.07
C LYS A 53 -8.81 4.14 2.25
N ASP A 54 -8.87 4.77 1.11
CA ASP A 54 -7.71 5.07 0.29
C ASP A 54 -6.95 6.28 0.84
N ILE A 55 -5.63 6.15 0.95
CA ILE A 55 -4.74 7.22 1.42
C ILE A 55 -4.19 7.99 0.22
N THR A 56 -4.57 9.26 0.13
CA THR A 56 -4.16 10.16 -0.95
C THR A 56 -4.01 11.60 -0.44
N SER A 57 -3.78 12.56 -1.33
CA SER A 57 -3.84 13.99 -1.08
C SER A 57 -4.61 14.67 -2.21
N ILE A 58 -5.17 15.85 -1.94
CA ILE A 58 -5.90 16.66 -2.91
C ILE A 58 -5.20 18.00 -3.04
N THR A 59 -5.13 18.52 -4.28
CA THR A 59 -4.71 19.87 -4.61
C THR A 59 -5.71 20.56 -5.50
N TYR A 60 -5.89 21.87 -5.30
CA TYR A 60 -6.69 22.77 -6.14
C TYR A 60 -5.83 23.62 -7.06
N GLU A 61 -4.52 23.37 -7.14
CA GLU A 61 -3.63 24.06 -8.07
C GLU A 61 -4.10 23.87 -9.51
N LYS A 62 -4.07 24.93 -10.30
CA LYS A 62 -4.45 24.90 -11.70
C LYS A 62 -3.59 23.90 -12.48
N CYS A 63 -4.24 23.00 -13.21
CA CYS A 63 -3.55 22.07 -14.07
C CYS A 63 -3.00 22.76 -15.33
N GLU A 64 -1.86 22.33 -15.85
CA GLU A 64 -1.28 22.80 -17.11
C GLU A 64 -2.25 22.69 -18.29
N CYS A 65 -3.20 21.73 -18.25
CA CYS A 65 -4.27 21.57 -19.26
C CYS A 65 -5.40 22.62 -19.15
N GLY A 66 -5.33 23.51 -18.16
CA GLY A 66 -6.30 24.58 -17.91
C GLY A 66 -7.47 24.21 -16.99
N ARG A 67 -7.62 22.96 -16.56
CA ARG A 67 -8.65 22.54 -15.62
C ARG A 67 -8.40 23.11 -14.22
N THR A 68 -9.50 23.43 -13.54
CA THR A 68 -9.51 24.00 -12.19
C THR A 68 -10.09 23.05 -11.13
N HIS A 69 -10.51 21.84 -11.55
CA HIS A 69 -11.05 20.83 -10.65
C HIS A 69 -10.01 20.35 -9.63
N ALA A 70 -10.49 19.97 -8.45
CA ALA A 70 -9.69 19.27 -7.46
C ALA A 70 -9.02 18.03 -8.08
N ARG A 71 -7.74 17.84 -7.82
CA ARG A 71 -6.97 16.70 -8.31
C ARG A 71 -6.41 15.89 -7.15
N MET A 72 -6.52 14.58 -7.24
CA MET A 72 -5.93 13.69 -6.24
C MET A 72 -4.60 13.12 -6.73
N SER A 73 -3.69 12.87 -5.81
CA SER A 73 -2.50 12.10 -6.06
C SER A 73 -2.86 10.61 -6.21
N LYS A 74 -1.97 9.82 -6.82
CA LYS A 74 -2.13 8.36 -6.83
C LYS A 74 -2.26 7.84 -5.39
N PRO A 75 -3.29 7.03 -5.06
CA PRO A 75 -3.41 6.42 -3.74
C PRO A 75 -2.15 5.64 -3.37
N SER A 76 -1.64 5.89 -2.16
CA SER A 76 -0.42 5.27 -1.66
C SER A 76 -0.66 3.96 -0.92
N GLY A 77 -1.92 3.66 -0.62
CA GLY A 77 -2.36 2.47 0.10
C GLY A 77 -3.74 2.68 0.71
N ARG A 78 -4.15 1.76 1.57
CA ARG A 78 -5.42 1.83 2.29
C ARG A 78 -5.18 1.97 3.79
N SER A 79 -6.03 2.73 4.48
CA SER A 79 -5.93 2.93 5.93
C SER A 79 -6.22 1.64 6.71
N ASP A 80 -7.09 0.76 6.19
CA ASP A 80 -7.44 -0.52 6.79
C ASP A 80 -6.41 -1.64 6.53
N ASP A 81 -5.51 -1.46 5.55
CA ASP A 81 -4.39 -2.37 5.29
C ASP A 81 -3.08 -1.92 5.96
N MET A 82 -3.10 -0.78 6.64
CA MET A 82 -1.92 -0.20 7.27
C MET A 82 -1.47 -1.01 8.48
N LEU A 83 -0.19 -1.38 8.49
CA LEU A 83 0.47 -2.06 9.61
C LEU A 83 1.30 -1.04 10.41
N LYS A 84 1.05 -0.92 11.71
CA LYS A 84 1.94 -0.16 12.61
C LYS A 84 3.04 -1.10 13.13
N ILE A 85 4.28 -0.88 12.68
CA ILE A 85 5.45 -1.70 13.06
C ILE A 85 6.48 -0.79 13.71
N ARG A 86 6.75 -0.97 14.99
CA ARG A 86 7.70 -0.13 15.76
C ARG A 86 7.43 1.38 15.61
N GLY A 87 6.15 1.79 15.61
CA GLY A 87 5.75 3.19 15.42
C GLY A 87 5.78 3.71 13.98
N VAL A 88 6.17 2.89 13.02
CA VAL A 88 6.17 3.24 11.59
C VAL A 88 4.93 2.67 10.91
N ASN A 89 4.28 3.48 10.08
CA ASN A 89 3.16 3.06 9.25
C ASN A 89 3.69 2.39 7.98
N VAL A 90 3.41 1.09 7.84
CA VAL A 90 3.83 0.26 6.70
C VAL A 90 2.60 -0.15 5.91
N PHE A 91 2.61 0.10 4.61
CA PHE A 91 1.55 -0.33 3.71
C PHE A 91 2.00 -1.54 2.88
N PRO A 92 1.17 -2.60 2.77
CA PRO A 92 1.49 -3.76 1.92
C PRO A 92 1.82 -3.37 0.47
N SER A 93 1.19 -2.32 -0.06
CA SER A 93 1.45 -1.78 -1.40
C SER A 93 2.89 -1.26 -1.59
N GLN A 94 3.52 -0.73 -0.54
CA GLN A 94 4.92 -0.29 -0.59
C GLN A 94 5.86 -1.51 -0.73
N ILE A 95 5.57 -2.59 0.00
CA ILE A 95 6.33 -3.84 -0.08
C ILE A 95 6.14 -4.47 -1.46
N GLU A 96 4.90 -4.51 -1.95
CA GLU A 96 4.58 -5.03 -3.29
C GLU A 96 5.36 -4.27 -4.38
N SER A 97 5.41 -2.94 -4.31
CA SER A 97 6.13 -2.14 -5.31
C SER A 97 7.62 -2.47 -5.36
N VAL A 98 8.24 -2.82 -4.23
CA VAL A 98 9.65 -3.25 -4.19
C VAL A 98 9.80 -4.67 -4.76
N ILE A 99 8.95 -5.60 -4.35
CA ILE A 99 9.02 -7.01 -4.76
C ILE A 99 8.85 -7.14 -6.28
N MET A 100 7.88 -6.39 -6.85
CA MET A 100 7.57 -6.44 -8.29
C MET A 100 8.70 -5.90 -9.19
N THR A 101 9.70 -5.22 -8.64
CA THR A 101 10.88 -4.78 -9.42
C THR A 101 11.95 -5.87 -9.55
N ILE A 102 11.79 -7.01 -8.87
CA ILE A 102 12.82 -8.05 -8.78
C ILE A 102 12.42 -9.24 -9.64
N PRO A 103 13.10 -9.48 -10.78
CA PRO A 103 12.67 -10.48 -11.76
C PRO A 103 12.65 -11.92 -11.24
N GLN A 104 13.44 -12.24 -10.22
CA GLN A 104 13.54 -13.59 -9.62
C GLN A 104 12.38 -13.90 -8.68
N ILE A 105 11.55 -12.89 -8.32
CA ILE A 105 10.45 -13.04 -7.37
C ILE A 105 9.12 -13.11 -8.12
N ALA A 106 8.33 -14.10 -7.81
CA ALA A 106 6.96 -14.26 -8.31
C ALA A 106 6.02 -13.22 -7.65
N PRO A 107 4.87 -12.87 -8.26
CA PRO A 107 3.93 -11.90 -7.70
C PRO A 107 3.15 -12.45 -6.48
N HIS A 108 3.76 -13.38 -5.76
CA HIS A 108 3.21 -14.03 -4.59
C HIS A 108 4.11 -13.79 -3.38
N TYR A 109 3.55 -13.11 -2.39
CA TYR A 109 4.25 -12.79 -1.15
C TYR A 109 3.28 -12.81 0.04
N GLN A 110 3.84 -12.96 1.24
CA GLN A 110 3.10 -12.96 2.48
C GLN A 110 3.85 -12.13 3.52
N LEU A 111 3.11 -11.33 4.25
CA LEU A 111 3.62 -10.48 5.34
C LEU A 111 3.22 -11.13 6.66
N VAL A 112 4.19 -11.49 7.47
CA VAL A 112 3.96 -12.06 8.80
C VAL A 112 4.41 -11.05 9.84
N VAL A 113 3.47 -10.61 10.68
CA VAL A 113 3.76 -9.69 11.79
C VAL A 113 3.74 -10.49 13.06
N THR A 114 4.84 -10.45 13.80
CA THR A 114 5.01 -11.10 15.09
C THR A 114 5.44 -10.09 16.15
N ARG A 115 5.29 -10.44 17.42
CA ARG A 115 5.80 -9.67 18.55
C ARG A 115 6.80 -10.50 19.34
N GLU A 116 8.01 -9.97 19.49
CA GLU A 116 9.03 -10.55 20.36
C GLU A 116 9.31 -9.58 21.52
N GLY A 117 8.87 -9.95 22.72
CA GLY A 117 8.90 -9.05 23.88
C GLY A 117 8.06 -7.79 23.62
N SER A 118 8.67 -6.62 23.65
CA SER A 118 8.02 -5.33 23.39
C SER A 118 8.15 -4.84 21.93
N SER A 119 8.82 -5.60 21.06
CA SER A 119 9.13 -5.16 19.71
C SER A 119 8.37 -5.95 18.64
N ASP A 120 7.70 -5.24 17.75
CA ASP A 120 7.05 -5.84 16.58
C ASP A 120 8.09 -6.17 15.51
N ARG A 121 7.95 -7.36 14.91
CA ARG A 121 8.77 -7.82 13.78
C ARG A 121 7.93 -8.04 12.55
N LEU A 122 8.46 -7.62 11.42
CA LEU A 122 7.89 -7.85 10.11
C LEU A 122 8.77 -8.83 9.33
N GLU A 123 8.19 -9.95 8.93
CA GLU A 123 8.78 -10.89 8.00
C GLU A 123 8.06 -10.83 6.67
N VAL A 124 8.81 -10.71 5.58
CA VAL A 124 8.33 -10.71 4.20
C VAL A 124 8.76 -12.02 3.57
N LYS A 125 7.80 -12.91 3.32
CA LYS A 125 8.02 -14.17 2.59
C LYS A 125 7.78 -13.91 1.12
N CYS A 126 8.80 -14.14 0.30
CA CYS A 126 8.76 -13.92 -1.15
C CYS A 126 8.89 -15.27 -1.86
N GLU A 127 7.99 -15.55 -2.78
CA GLU A 127 8.05 -16.77 -3.58
C GLU A 127 8.96 -16.57 -4.80
N LEU A 128 9.83 -17.53 -5.06
CA LEU A 128 10.71 -17.52 -6.24
C LEU A 128 9.90 -17.89 -7.50
N VAL A 129 10.32 -17.34 -8.65
CA VAL A 129 9.73 -17.68 -9.97
C VAL A 129 10.02 -19.12 -10.32
N ASP A 130 11.25 -19.58 -10.09
CA ASP A 130 11.68 -20.96 -10.29
C ASP A 130 12.68 -21.39 -9.20
N GLY A 131 12.98 -22.70 -9.17
CA GLY A 131 13.88 -23.26 -8.18
C GLY A 131 15.37 -23.12 -8.50
N SER A 132 15.75 -22.57 -9.66
CA SER A 132 17.15 -22.52 -10.10
C SER A 132 18.04 -21.65 -9.20
N VAL A 133 17.44 -20.61 -8.60
CA VAL A 133 18.14 -19.74 -7.63
C VAL A 133 18.51 -20.49 -6.35
N LEU A 134 17.80 -21.59 -6.03
CA LEU A 134 18.06 -22.41 -4.85
C LEU A 134 19.34 -23.26 -4.96
N GLU A 135 19.88 -23.43 -6.15
CA GLU A 135 21.08 -24.25 -6.40
C GLU A 135 22.36 -23.59 -5.85
N SER A 136 22.35 -22.28 -5.58
CA SER A 136 23.48 -21.53 -5.05
C SER A 136 23.11 -20.78 -3.78
N LEU A 137 23.69 -21.19 -2.66
CA LEU A 137 23.55 -20.49 -1.36
C LEU A 137 24.01 -19.03 -1.41
N GLU A 138 25.02 -18.74 -2.22
CA GLU A 138 25.54 -17.39 -2.40
C GLU A 138 24.52 -16.52 -3.15
N SER A 139 23.93 -17.03 -4.24
CA SER A 139 22.90 -16.34 -5.01
C SER A 139 21.66 -16.03 -4.15
N LEU A 140 21.20 -17.00 -3.35
CA LEU A 140 20.12 -16.81 -2.38
C LEU A 140 20.42 -15.74 -1.36
N SER A 141 21.62 -15.77 -0.76
CA SER A 141 22.05 -14.78 0.26
C SER A 141 22.09 -13.37 -0.34
N ASN A 142 22.62 -13.24 -1.56
CA ASN A 142 22.74 -11.95 -2.24
C ASN A 142 21.36 -11.41 -2.63
N LEU A 143 20.46 -12.24 -3.14
CA LEU A 143 19.08 -11.86 -3.45
C LEU A 143 18.34 -11.41 -2.20
N GLN A 144 18.44 -12.16 -1.10
CA GLN A 144 17.82 -11.84 0.18
C GLN A 144 18.32 -10.51 0.74
N LYS A 145 19.64 -10.25 0.68
CA LYS A 145 20.24 -8.98 1.09
C LYS A 145 19.77 -7.80 0.24
N ASN A 146 19.66 -8.00 -1.08
CA ASN A 146 19.16 -6.98 -1.99
C ASN A 146 17.71 -6.61 -1.68
N ILE A 147 16.83 -7.59 -1.53
CA ILE A 147 15.42 -7.36 -1.16
C ILE A 147 15.33 -6.61 0.18
N ARG A 148 16.06 -7.09 1.19
CA ARG A 148 16.08 -6.46 2.52
C ARG A 148 16.56 -5.01 2.46
N HIS A 149 17.59 -4.72 1.67
CA HIS A 149 18.10 -3.36 1.48
C HIS A 149 17.06 -2.44 0.84
N ASN A 150 16.42 -2.89 -0.24
CA ASN A 150 15.40 -2.12 -0.94
C ASN A 150 14.17 -1.87 -0.06
N LEU A 151 13.72 -2.89 0.67
CA LEU A 151 12.63 -2.74 1.64
C LEU A 151 12.99 -1.74 2.75
N LYS A 152 14.20 -1.81 3.30
CA LYS A 152 14.66 -0.87 4.32
C LYS A 152 14.68 0.56 3.83
N THR A 153 15.08 0.78 2.57
CA THR A 153 15.10 2.11 1.95
C THR A 153 13.69 2.70 1.82
N VAL A 154 12.70 1.87 1.43
CA VAL A 154 11.32 2.34 1.22
C VAL A 154 10.53 2.45 2.52
N LEU A 155 10.71 1.50 3.45
CA LEU A 155 9.92 1.42 4.68
C LEU A 155 10.54 2.18 5.86
N GLY A 156 11.84 2.46 5.81
CA GLY A 156 12.58 3.06 6.94
C GLY A 156 12.82 2.10 8.12
N ILE A 157 12.40 0.84 8.02
CA ILE A 157 12.58 -0.20 9.05
C ILE A 157 13.28 -1.42 8.48
N ASP A 158 13.94 -2.14 9.37
CA ASP A 158 14.55 -3.42 9.01
C ASP A 158 13.51 -4.55 9.04
N THR A 159 13.51 -5.37 8.00
CA THR A 159 12.57 -6.48 7.81
C THR A 159 13.31 -7.80 7.64
N LYS A 160 12.75 -8.87 8.15
CA LYS A 160 13.23 -10.22 7.83
C LYS A 160 12.68 -10.59 6.45
N VAL A 161 13.54 -11.06 5.56
CA VAL A 161 13.14 -11.56 4.24
C VAL A 161 13.35 -13.07 4.22
N THR A 162 12.36 -13.82 3.78
CA THR A 162 12.44 -15.28 3.62
C THR A 162 12.04 -15.62 2.20
N LEU A 163 12.93 -16.27 1.48
CA LEU A 163 12.67 -16.78 0.15
C LEU A 163 12.09 -18.19 0.27
N VAL A 164 10.99 -18.46 -0.44
CA VAL A 164 10.32 -19.73 -0.44
C VAL A 164 10.23 -20.31 -1.86
N GLU A 165 10.12 -21.63 -1.95
CA GLU A 165 9.99 -22.34 -3.22
C GLU A 165 8.72 -21.93 -3.99
N PRO A 166 8.72 -22.12 -5.32
CA PRO A 166 7.53 -21.88 -6.14
C PRO A 166 6.32 -22.66 -5.62
N LYS A 167 5.14 -22.04 -5.63
CA LYS A 167 3.85 -22.60 -5.19
C LYS A 167 3.75 -22.94 -3.70
N THR A 168 4.65 -22.41 -2.86
CA THR A 168 4.61 -22.61 -1.40
C THR A 168 3.56 -21.70 -0.74
N ILE A 169 3.35 -20.48 -1.28
CA ILE A 169 2.35 -19.55 -0.74
C ILE A 169 0.97 -19.93 -1.25
N GLU A 170 0.03 -20.09 -0.32
CA GLU A 170 -1.35 -20.46 -0.62
C GLU A 170 -2.00 -19.48 -1.61
N ARG A 171 -2.72 -20.03 -2.59
CA ARG A 171 -3.47 -19.26 -3.59
C ARG A 171 -4.89 -19.09 -3.12
N PHE A 172 -5.37 -17.85 -3.08
CA PHE A 172 -6.73 -17.53 -2.69
C PHE A 172 -7.55 -17.22 -3.94
N GLU A 173 -8.75 -17.79 -4.04
CA GLU A 173 -9.75 -17.35 -4.98
C GLU A 173 -10.35 -16.02 -4.49
N GLY A 174 -10.03 -14.91 -5.15
CA GLY A 174 -10.42 -13.56 -4.78
C GLY A 174 -9.29 -12.72 -4.20
N LYS A 175 -9.58 -11.88 -3.18
CA LYS A 175 -8.54 -11.03 -2.56
C LYS A 175 -7.56 -11.87 -1.75
N ALA A 176 -6.29 -11.89 -2.17
CA ALA A 176 -5.24 -12.58 -1.45
C ALA A 176 -5.09 -12.02 -0.02
N LYS A 177 -5.22 -12.88 0.99
CA LYS A 177 -4.91 -12.54 2.38
C LYS A 177 -3.39 -12.49 2.57
N ARG A 178 -2.79 -11.38 2.20
CA ARG A 178 -1.33 -11.21 2.20
C ARG A 178 -0.73 -10.97 3.59
N VAL A 179 -1.54 -10.52 4.54
CA VAL A 179 -1.10 -10.17 5.90
C VAL A 179 -1.57 -11.23 6.90
N ILE A 180 -0.62 -11.76 7.65
CA ILE A 180 -0.84 -12.63 8.82
C ILE A 180 -0.32 -11.89 10.04
N ASP A 181 -1.22 -11.36 10.86
CA ASP A 181 -0.87 -10.70 12.11
C ASP A 181 -0.99 -11.70 13.28
N LEU A 182 0.15 -12.02 13.87
CA LEU A 182 0.26 -12.99 14.99
C LEU A 182 0.55 -12.30 16.34
N ARG A 183 0.43 -10.96 16.42
CA ARG A 183 0.77 -10.21 17.64
C ARG A 183 -0.17 -10.47 18.82
N ASN A 184 -1.38 -10.90 18.53
CA ASN A 184 -2.44 -11.12 19.52
C ASN A 184 -2.77 -12.61 19.71
N LYS A 185 -1.85 -13.50 19.34
CA LYS A 185 -1.98 -14.94 19.56
C LYS A 185 -1.05 -15.39 20.67
#